data_f1f5f981165a41bc34423ccd2f0ac95a
#
_entry.id   f1f5f981165a41bc34423ccd2f0ac95a
#
_cell.length_a   1.000
_cell.length_b   1.000
_cell.length_c   1.000
_cell.angle_alpha   90.00
_cell.angle_beta   90.00
_cell.angle_gamma   90.00
#
_symmetry.space_group_name_H-M   'P 1'
#
loop_
_entity.id
_entity.type
_entity.pdbx_description
1 polymer ?
#
loop_
_entity_poly.entity_id
_entity_poly.type
_entity_poly.pdbx_seq_one_letter_code
_entity_poly.pdbx_strand_id
1 'polypeptide(L)'
;MTTEFGKMLRKLRIDCDENIRDMAFNLDITASYLSAIECGKRNIPKNLVDKVAKVYKLSNEQIKELKIAKDNSLKNVIINIDGVNPYNKNVALQLSKCIDTIDIETSKMILNLLQKE
;
A
#
# COMPACT_ATOMS: atom_id res chain seq x y z
N MET A 1 4.65 14.91 6.18
CA MET A 1 4.68 14.73 4.73
C MET A 1 3.66 13.66 4.31
N THR A 2 2.90 13.93 3.28
CA THR A 2 1.81 13.04 2.85
C THR A 2 2.29 12.02 1.84
N THR A 3 1.96 10.73 2.06
CA THR A 3 2.31 9.65 1.14
C THR A 3 1.40 9.70 -0.09
N GLU A 4 1.70 8.89 -1.11
CA GLU A 4 0.84 8.75 -2.30
C GLU A 4 -0.56 8.30 -1.91
N PHE A 5 -0.66 7.34 -0.99
CA PHE A 5 -1.93 6.87 -0.46
C PHE A 5 -2.69 8.02 0.21
N GLY A 6 -2.00 8.79 1.06
CA GLY A 6 -2.60 9.94 1.74
C GLY A 6 -3.08 11.00 0.77
N LYS A 7 -2.33 11.24 -0.30
CA LYS A 7 -2.73 12.20 -1.34
C LYS A 7 -4.01 11.78 -2.03
N MET A 8 -4.17 10.50 -2.30
CA MET A 8 -5.40 9.99 -2.92
C MET A 8 -6.59 10.13 -2.00
N LEU A 9 -6.43 9.86 -0.70
CA LEU A 9 -7.50 10.05 0.26
C LEU A 9 -7.89 11.54 0.36
N ARG A 10 -6.89 12.42 0.37
CA ARG A 10 -7.14 13.87 0.39
C ARG A 10 -7.92 14.31 -0.85
N LYS A 11 -7.56 13.79 -2.02
CA LYS A 11 -8.26 14.10 -3.26
C LYS A 11 -9.73 13.68 -3.19
N LEU A 12 -10.00 12.49 -2.64
CA LEU A 12 -11.38 12.04 -2.45
C LEU A 12 -12.16 12.98 -1.55
N ARG A 13 -11.54 13.48 -0.47
CA ARG A 13 -12.20 14.43 0.43
C ARG A 13 -12.52 15.74 -0.30
N ILE A 14 -11.58 16.24 -1.09
CA ILE A 14 -11.79 17.47 -1.84
C ILE A 14 -12.96 17.31 -2.81
N ASP A 15 -13.02 16.19 -3.50
CA ASP A 15 -14.10 15.91 -4.46
C ASP A 15 -15.47 15.80 -3.77
N CYS A 16 -15.50 15.43 -2.50
CA CYS A 16 -16.73 15.27 -1.71
C CYS A 16 -17.01 16.45 -0.78
N ASP A 17 -16.22 17.51 -0.85
CA ASP A 17 -16.32 18.67 0.05
C ASP A 17 -16.22 18.25 1.53
N GLU A 18 -15.35 17.30 1.84
CA GLU A 18 -15.14 16.81 3.19
C GLU A 18 -13.81 17.25 3.75
N ASN A 19 -13.73 17.36 5.08
CA ASN A 19 -12.47 17.51 5.79
C ASN A 19 -12.04 16.14 6.34
N ILE A 20 -10.86 16.10 6.97
CA ILE A 20 -10.32 14.83 7.50
C ILE A 20 -11.20 14.24 8.61
N ARG A 21 -11.87 15.08 9.39
CA ARG A 21 -12.78 14.61 10.45
C ARG A 21 -13.98 13.91 9.84
N ASP A 22 -14.52 14.46 8.75
CA ASP A 22 -15.64 13.84 8.04
C ASP A 22 -15.27 12.48 7.52
N MET A 23 -14.12 12.37 6.85
CA MET A 23 -13.65 11.07 6.32
C MET A 23 -13.39 10.07 7.44
N ALA A 24 -12.75 10.49 8.53
CA ALA A 24 -12.48 9.61 9.65
C ALA A 24 -13.78 9.07 10.25
N PHE A 25 -14.77 9.93 10.41
CA PHE A 25 -16.09 9.51 10.88
C PHE A 25 -16.72 8.47 9.95
N ASN A 26 -16.67 8.73 8.64
CA ASN A 26 -17.23 7.82 7.63
C ASN A 26 -16.53 6.47 7.62
N LEU A 27 -15.23 6.44 7.93
CA LEU A 27 -14.42 5.23 7.96
C LEU A 27 -14.38 4.57 9.35
N ASP A 28 -15.06 5.17 10.32
CA ASP A 28 -15.13 4.66 11.70
C ASP A 28 -13.75 4.59 12.38
N ILE A 29 -12.94 5.61 12.17
CA ILE A 29 -11.64 5.76 12.83
C ILE A 29 -11.49 7.20 13.33
N THR A 30 -10.46 7.46 14.14
CA THR A 30 -10.21 8.82 14.63
C THR A 30 -9.49 9.64 13.56
N ALA A 31 -9.68 10.96 13.60
CA ALA A 31 -8.99 11.87 12.70
C ALA A 31 -7.47 11.78 12.87
N SER A 32 -7.00 11.63 14.11
CA SER A 32 -5.57 11.49 14.41
C SER A 32 -4.98 10.22 13.78
N TYR A 33 -5.72 9.12 13.84
CA TYR A 33 -5.29 7.86 13.25
C TYR A 33 -5.25 7.97 11.72
N LEU A 34 -6.28 8.55 11.12
CA LEU A 34 -6.32 8.75 9.68
C LEU A 34 -5.15 9.64 9.23
N SER A 35 -4.89 10.73 9.95
CA SER A 35 -3.76 11.61 9.64
C SER A 35 -2.43 10.87 9.69
N ALA A 36 -2.24 10.03 10.71
CA ALA A 36 -1.01 9.24 10.86
C ALA A 36 -0.84 8.23 9.71
N ILE A 37 -1.92 7.61 9.27
CA ILE A 37 -1.90 6.70 8.11
C ILE A 37 -1.51 7.47 6.86
N GLU A 38 -2.09 8.64 6.62
CA GLU A 38 -1.82 9.45 5.43
C GLU A 38 -0.39 9.94 5.36
N CYS A 39 0.24 10.14 6.50
CA CYS A 39 1.63 10.61 6.58
C CYS A 39 2.64 9.47 6.66
N GLY A 40 2.18 8.23 6.64
CA GLY A 40 3.07 7.08 6.71
C GLY A 40 3.61 6.77 8.09
N LYS A 41 3.09 7.41 9.14
CA LYS A 41 3.50 7.17 10.53
C LYS A 41 2.87 5.92 11.11
N ARG A 42 1.75 5.48 10.56
CA ARG A 42 1.05 4.26 10.94
C ARG A 42 0.83 3.42 9.70
N ASN A 43 0.84 2.11 9.89
CA ASN A 43 0.59 1.17 8.79
C ASN A 43 -0.84 1.30 8.29
N ILE A 44 -1.03 1.06 7.00
CA ILE A 44 -2.35 1.06 6.39
C ILE A 44 -3.03 -0.26 6.74
N PRO A 45 -4.20 -0.22 7.43
CA PRO A 45 -4.93 -1.46 7.76
C PRO A 45 -5.33 -2.21 6.50
N LYS A 46 -5.36 -3.54 6.58
CA LYS A 46 -5.67 -4.41 5.44
C LYS A 46 -7.02 -4.10 4.80
N ASN A 47 -8.00 -3.75 5.60
CA ASN A 47 -9.37 -3.54 5.14
C ASN A 47 -9.68 -2.08 4.78
N LEU A 48 -8.70 -1.17 4.91
CA LEU A 48 -8.98 0.25 4.70
C LEU A 48 -9.34 0.57 3.26
N VAL A 49 -8.64 -0.02 2.29
CA VAL A 49 -8.94 0.19 0.86
C VAL A 49 -10.39 -0.24 0.57
N ASP A 50 -10.79 -1.40 1.08
CA ASP A 50 -12.15 -1.90 0.87
C ASP A 50 -13.20 -0.99 1.51
N LYS A 51 -12.91 -0.47 2.70
CA LYS A 51 -13.80 0.48 3.38
C LYS A 51 -13.96 1.77 2.57
N VAL A 52 -12.84 2.33 2.11
CA VAL A 52 -12.86 3.56 1.30
C VAL A 52 -13.63 3.32 0.01
N ALA A 53 -13.39 2.20 -0.65
CA ALA A 53 -14.07 1.84 -1.88
C ALA A 53 -15.59 1.78 -1.69
N LYS A 54 -16.01 1.20 -0.58
CA LYS A 54 -17.44 1.04 -0.27
C LYS A 54 -18.09 2.37 0.10
N VAL A 55 -17.45 3.13 0.98
CA VAL A 55 -18.00 4.40 1.48
C VAL A 55 -18.08 5.45 0.37
N TYR A 56 -17.03 5.54 -0.45
CA TYR A 56 -16.92 6.55 -1.51
C TYR A 56 -17.34 6.04 -2.88
N LYS A 57 -17.85 4.80 -2.96
CA LYS A 57 -18.37 4.19 -4.19
C LYS A 57 -17.37 4.27 -5.34
N LEU A 58 -16.14 3.83 -5.08
CA LEU A 58 -15.06 3.89 -6.05
C LEU A 58 -15.29 2.94 -7.21
N SER A 59 -14.89 3.37 -8.41
CA SER A 59 -14.86 2.50 -9.59
C SER A 59 -13.75 1.46 -9.44
N ASN A 60 -13.77 0.42 -10.28
CA ASN A 60 -12.72 -0.60 -10.28
C ASN A 60 -11.35 0.01 -10.57
N GLU A 61 -11.27 1.01 -11.45
CA GLU A 61 -10.04 1.72 -11.73
C GLU A 61 -9.54 2.49 -10.53
N GLN A 62 -10.43 3.19 -9.82
CA GLN A 62 -10.07 3.94 -8.63
C GLN A 62 -9.57 3.03 -7.52
N ILE A 63 -10.20 1.87 -7.35
CA ILE A 63 -9.76 0.86 -6.37
C ILE A 63 -8.36 0.37 -6.73
N LYS A 64 -8.12 0.09 -8.01
CA LYS A 64 -6.81 -0.36 -8.48
C LYS A 64 -5.73 0.70 -8.23
N GLU A 65 -6.02 1.96 -8.54
CA GLU A 65 -5.11 3.07 -8.30
C GLU A 65 -4.81 3.23 -6.81
N LEU A 66 -5.83 3.07 -5.97
CA LEU A 66 -5.66 3.19 -4.53
C LEU A 66 -4.80 2.06 -3.97
N LYS A 67 -4.96 0.85 -4.48
CA LYS A 67 -4.11 -0.30 -4.10
C LYS A 67 -2.66 -0.08 -4.50
N ILE A 68 -2.43 0.45 -5.70
CA ILE A 68 -1.07 0.77 -6.17
C ILE A 68 -0.45 1.85 -5.27
N ALA A 69 -1.20 2.89 -4.94
CA ALA A 69 -0.73 3.95 -4.05
C ALA A 69 -0.39 3.41 -2.66
N LYS A 70 -1.19 2.46 -2.16
CA LYS A 70 -0.93 1.78 -0.89
C LYS A 70 0.41 1.06 -0.95
N ASP A 71 0.64 0.26 -2.00
CA ASP A 71 1.89 -0.49 -2.15
C ASP A 71 3.09 0.44 -2.25
N ASN A 72 2.97 1.52 -3.01
CA ASN A 72 4.05 2.51 -3.18
C ASN A 72 4.34 3.30 -1.90
N SER A 73 3.44 3.30 -0.96
CA SER A 73 3.60 4.01 0.32
C SER A 73 4.22 3.15 1.42
N LEU A 74 4.45 1.87 1.14
CA LEU A 74 5.06 0.96 2.10
C LEU A 74 6.54 1.28 2.28
N LYS A 75 7.00 1.26 3.53
CA LYS A 75 8.42 1.41 3.85
C LYS A 75 9.12 0.07 3.97
N ASN A 76 8.38 -0.97 4.28
CA ASN A 76 8.91 -2.32 4.37
C ASN A 76 7.86 -3.33 3.91
N VAL A 77 8.32 -4.51 3.56
CA VAL A 77 7.48 -5.64 3.17
C VAL A 77 7.92 -6.83 4.02
N ILE A 78 6.96 -7.51 4.63
CA ILE A 78 7.24 -8.69 5.45
C ILE A 78 6.83 -9.92 4.65
N ILE A 79 7.79 -10.83 4.48
CA ILE A 79 7.57 -12.10 3.77
C ILE A 79 7.62 -13.23 4.80
N ASN A 80 6.52 -13.96 4.96
CA ASN A 80 6.47 -15.10 5.84
C ASN A 80 7.00 -16.31 5.09
N ILE A 81 8.12 -16.88 5.59
CA ILE A 81 8.79 -18.02 4.96
C ILE A 81 8.60 -19.32 5.75
N ASP A 82 7.78 -19.31 6.79
CA ASP A 82 7.48 -20.51 7.57
C ASP A 82 6.66 -21.48 6.72
N GLY A 83 7.12 -22.73 6.63
CA GLY A 83 6.45 -23.75 5.82
C GLY A 83 6.70 -23.65 4.33
N VAL A 84 7.56 -22.73 3.91
CA VAL A 84 7.91 -22.55 2.49
C VAL A 84 9.07 -23.49 2.14
N ASN A 85 9.10 -24.00 0.89
CA ASN A 85 10.16 -24.89 0.48
C ASN A 85 11.54 -24.21 0.54
N PRO A 86 12.65 -24.98 0.67
CA PRO A 86 13.99 -24.40 0.84
C PRO A 86 14.42 -23.47 -0.29
N TYR A 87 14.02 -23.73 -1.52
CA TYR A 87 14.39 -22.90 -2.67
C TYR A 87 13.76 -21.53 -2.58
N ASN A 88 12.45 -21.48 -2.33
CA ASN A 88 11.72 -20.21 -2.20
C ASN A 88 12.18 -19.43 -0.98
N LYS A 89 12.44 -20.13 0.13
CA LYS A 89 12.99 -19.53 1.34
C LYS A 89 14.33 -18.83 1.03
N ASN A 90 15.19 -19.52 0.29
CA ASN A 90 16.50 -18.98 -0.08
C ASN A 90 16.37 -17.75 -0.99
N VAL A 91 15.41 -17.77 -1.90
CA VAL A 91 15.13 -16.59 -2.76
C VAL A 91 14.81 -15.38 -1.90
N ALA A 92 13.92 -15.53 -0.92
CA ALA A 92 13.55 -14.43 -0.02
C ALA A 92 14.75 -13.93 0.77
N LEU A 93 15.57 -14.84 1.31
CA LEU A 93 16.76 -14.50 2.07
C LEU A 93 17.79 -13.75 1.23
N GLN A 94 18.03 -14.19 0.00
CA GLN A 94 18.98 -13.53 -0.90
C GLN A 94 18.49 -12.13 -1.27
N LEU A 95 17.20 -11.99 -1.57
CA LEU A 95 16.62 -10.66 -1.86
C LEU A 95 16.79 -9.71 -0.68
N SER A 96 16.57 -10.19 0.53
CA SER A 96 16.71 -9.35 1.73
C SER A 96 18.12 -8.81 1.91
N LYS A 97 19.13 -9.56 1.45
CA LYS A 97 20.53 -9.17 1.59
C LYS A 97 20.99 -8.18 0.53
N CYS A 98 20.36 -8.18 -0.64
CA CYS A 98 20.84 -7.39 -1.77
C CYS A 98 19.80 -6.42 -2.34
N ILE A 99 18.64 -6.29 -1.69
CA ILE A 99 17.54 -5.51 -2.24
C ILE A 99 17.91 -4.05 -2.50
N ASP A 100 18.81 -3.49 -1.72
CA ASP A 100 19.25 -2.10 -1.86
C ASP A 100 20.40 -1.92 -2.84
N THR A 101 21.00 -3.01 -3.33
CA THR A 101 22.19 -2.95 -4.20
C THR A 101 21.98 -3.52 -5.59
N ILE A 102 20.90 -4.27 -5.84
CA ILE A 102 20.64 -4.81 -7.18
C ILE A 102 20.37 -3.68 -8.16
N ASP A 103 20.86 -3.83 -9.38
CA ASP A 103 20.67 -2.82 -10.42
C ASP A 103 19.29 -2.93 -11.05
N ILE A 104 18.94 -1.90 -11.82
CA ILE A 104 17.60 -1.82 -12.44
C ILE A 104 17.38 -2.95 -13.44
N GLU A 105 18.41 -3.31 -14.21
CA GLU A 105 18.30 -4.38 -15.20
C GLU A 105 18.00 -5.72 -14.54
N THR A 106 18.72 -6.04 -13.46
CA THR A 106 18.47 -7.25 -12.68
C THR A 106 17.06 -7.24 -12.09
N SER A 107 16.63 -6.09 -11.56
CA SER A 107 15.28 -5.94 -11.00
C SER A 107 14.21 -6.22 -12.04
N LYS A 108 14.38 -5.69 -13.24
CA LYS A 108 13.43 -5.93 -14.35
C LYS A 108 13.36 -7.40 -14.72
N MET A 109 14.50 -8.09 -14.75
CA MET A 109 14.56 -9.51 -15.04
C MET A 109 13.81 -10.33 -13.99
N ILE A 110 14.04 -10.01 -12.72
CA ILE A 110 13.36 -10.69 -11.60
C ILE A 110 11.84 -10.47 -11.69
N LEU A 111 11.41 -9.23 -11.89
CA LEU A 111 9.99 -8.91 -12.02
C LEU A 111 9.36 -9.67 -13.18
N ASN A 112 10.04 -9.74 -14.30
CA ASN A 112 9.54 -10.46 -15.48
C ASN A 112 9.33 -11.94 -15.16
N LEU A 113 10.26 -12.57 -14.45
CA LEU A 113 10.14 -13.96 -14.04
C LEU A 113 8.99 -14.18 -13.05
N LEU A 114 8.82 -13.27 -12.11
CA LEU A 114 7.78 -13.40 -11.09
C LEU A 114 6.37 -13.15 -11.63
N GLN A 115 6.26 -12.27 -12.63
CA GLN A 115 4.98 -11.92 -13.24
C GLN A 115 4.56 -12.86 -14.37
N LYS A 116 5.41 -13.79 -14.70
CA LYS A 116 5.16 -14.78 -15.75
C LYS A 116 4.19 -15.83 -15.25
N GLU A 117 3.13 -16.06 -15.98
CA GLU A 117 2.15 -17.10 -15.70
C GLU A 117 2.52 -18.43 -16.32
#